data_6a9954ce30507ba2787d01944e9fca3e
#
_entry.id   6a9954ce30507ba2787d01944e9fca3e
#
_cell.length_a   1.000
_cell.length_b   1.000
_cell.length_c   1.000
_cell.angle_alpha   90.00
_cell.angle_beta   90.00
_cell.angle_gamma   90.00
#
_symmetry.space_group_name_H-M   'P 1'
#
loop_
_entity.id
_entity.type
_entity.pdbx_description
1 polymer ?
#
loop_
_entity_poly.entity_id
_entity_poly.type
_entity_poly.pdbx_seq_one_letter_code
_entity_poly.pdbx_strand_id
1 'polypeptide(L)'
;IMPVVGKPEFDQDKRASWFSHKGEIAKAYYYKVYLAEHDVVTELTPTDRAAMFRFTFPENEHSYIVVDALDKGSYIKVIPEENKIIGYSTKNSGGVPDNFKNYFVIEFDKPFTYEATFADASLKEGAKEQTSDHVGAVIGFKTKKGEIVHAKVASSFISFDQAAINMKELGNDNFDTLVQKGKDVWNEHLSKIEVEGGDLDQYRTFYSCFYRSLLFPRKFYEINAQGEVVHYSPYNGEVLPGYMFTDTGFWDTFRSLFPFLNLMFPSVNKEMQEGLINTYKESGFFPEWASPGHRGCMVGNNSASILVDAYMKGVKVDDLETLYKGLIHGTENVHPKVSSTGRLGHEYYNKLGYVPYDVKINENAARTLE
;
A
#
# COMPACT_ATOMS: atom_id res chain seq x y z
N ILE A 1 6.64 7.10 11.28
CA ILE A 1 7.96 7.63 11.66
C ILE A 1 7.89 9.15 11.70
N MET A 2 8.38 9.77 12.80
CA MET A 2 8.31 11.23 12.99
C MET A 2 9.47 11.73 13.85
N PRO A 3 10.17 12.80 13.46
CA PRO A 3 11.19 13.44 14.32
C PRO A 3 10.54 14.29 15.41
N VAL A 4 11.17 14.34 16.58
CA VAL A 4 10.74 15.12 17.75
C VAL A 4 11.99 15.69 18.43
N VAL A 5 11.92 16.92 18.96
CA VAL A 5 13.04 17.57 19.63
C VAL A 5 12.67 18.00 21.04
N GLY A 6 13.60 17.84 21.98
CA GLY A 6 13.49 18.26 23.38
C GLY A 6 12.97 17.21 24.34
N LYS A 7 11.91 16.47 24.01
CA LYS A 7 11.35 15.39 24.83
C LYS A 7 11.07 14.14 24.00
N PRO A 8 11.21 12.94 24.56
CA PRO A 8 10.86 11.70 23.86
C PRO A 8 9.33 11.52 23.83
N GLU A 9 8.61 12.43 23.21
CA GLU A 9 7.15 12.44 23.15
C GLU A 9 6.65 11.42 22.14
N PHE A 10 5.94 10.40 22.61
CA PHE A 10 5.41 9.31 21.80
C PHE A 10 3.91 9.42 21.52
N ASP A 11 3.18 10.22 22.30
CA ASP A 11 1.76 10.46 22.09
C ASP A 11 1.54 11.20 20.75
N GLN A 12 0.63 10.68 19.94
CA GLN A 12 0.44 11.17 18.58
C GLN A 12 -0.02 12.63 18.53
N ASP A 13 -0.91 13.03 19.41
CA ASP A 13 -1.45 14.39 19.42
C ASP A 13 -0.43 15.40 19.96
N LYS A 14 0.36 14.99 20.98
CA LYS A 14 1.37 15.85 21.59
C LYS A 14 2.63 16.01 20.76
N ARG A 15 3.01 14.99 19.93
CA ARG A 15 4.13 15.09 18.99
C ARG A 15 3.76 15.77 17.68
N ALA A 16 2.46 16.01 17.42
CA ALA A 16 2.03 16.69 16.23
C ALA A 16 2.69 18.06 16.07
N SER A 17 2.96 18.45 14.84
CA SER A 17 3.56 19.73 14.50
C SER A 17 2.74 20.40 13.41
N TRP A 18 2.54 21.71 13.53
CA TRP A 18 2.00 22.45 12.41
C TRP A 18 3.06 22.65 11.33
N PHE A 19 2.61 22.83 10.11
CA PHE A 19 3.45 23.11 8.94
C PHE A 19 2.73 24.08 8.00
N SER A 20 3.46 24.61 7.03
CA SER A 20 2.90 25.49 6.01
C SER A 20 3.02 24.88 4.64
N HIS A 21 1.91 24.84 3.89
CA HIS A 21 1.93 24.42 2.48
C HIS A 21 2.85 25.29 1.60
N LYS A 22 3.21 26.51 2.03
CA LYS A 22 4.21 27.33 1.34
C LYS A 22 5.63 26.82 1.49
N GLY A 23 5.90 26.05 2.57
CA GLY A 23 7.19 25.39 2.84
C GLY A 23 7.20 23.91 2.52
N GLU A 24 6.10 23.36 2.00
CA GLU A 24 5.94 21.97 1.63
C GLU A 24 6.27 21.75 0.15
N ILE A 25 6.92 20.63 -0.15
CA ILE A 25 7.10 20.16 -1.53
C ILE A 25 6.53 18.76 -1.62
N ALA A 26 5.51 18.57 -2.45
CA ALA A 26 4.91 17.27 -2.74
C ALA A 26 5.05 16.96 -4.23
N LYS A 27 5.83 15.93 -4.55
CA LYS A 27 6.01 15.36 -5.88
C LYS A 27 5.68 13.87 -5.83
N ALA A 28 5.43 13.26 -6.96
CA ALA A 28 5.19 11.82 -7.04
C ALA A 28 6.34 10.96 -6.44
N TYR A 29 7.54 11.48 -6.45
CA TYR A 29 8.78 10.81 -6.08
C TYR A 29 9.53 11.45 -4.91
N TYR A 30 9.04 12.58 -4.37
CA TYR A 30 9.74 13.33 -3.33
C TYR A 30 8.76 14.15 -2.49
N TYR A 31 8.90 14.06 -1.18
CA TYR A 31 8.18 14.88 -0.23
C TYR A 31 9.14 15.60 0.70
N LYS A 32 8.83 16.86 1.01
CA LYS A 32 9.57 17.67 1.97
C LYS A 32 8.61 18.52 2.78
N VAL A 33 8.81 18.58 4.09
CA VAL A 33 8.07 19.43 5.02
C VAL A 33 8.96 19.95 6.13
N TYR A 34 8.72 21.17 6.57
CA TYR A 34 9.30 21.73 7.78
C TYR A 34 8.31 21.60 8.92
N LEU A 35 8.73 20.91 9.99
CA LEU A 35 7.96 20.68 11.20
C LEU A 35 8.32 21.74 12.24
N ALA A 36 7.44 22.73 12.42
CA ALA A 36 7.78 23.98 13.10
C ALA A 36 7.99 23.83 14.61
N GLU A 37 7.23 22.96 15.31
CA GLU A 37 7.40 22.73 16.75
C GLU A 37 8.73 22.03 17.07
N HIS A 38 9.29 21.30 16.11
CA HIS A 38 10.51 20.53 16.29
C HIS A 38 11.74 21.15 15.61
N ASP A 39 11.53 22.21 14.82
CA ASP A 39 12.60 22.83 13.98
C ASP A 39 13.32 21.80 13.11
N VAL A 40 12.59 20.85 12.53
CA VAL A 40 13.16 19.76 11.71
C VAL A 40 12.60 19.82 10.29
N VAL A 41 13.52 19.75 9.32
CA VAL A 41 13.15 19.48 7.93
C VAL A 41 13.11 17.97 7.73
N THR A 42 11.95 17.45 7.32
CA THR A 42 11.74 16.04 6.99
C THR A 42 11.55 15.90 5.49
N GLU A 43 12.34 15.01 4.90
CA GLU A 43 12.26 14.68 3.47
C GLU A 43 12.15 13.16 3.30
N LEU A 44 11.48 12.73 2.24
CA LEU A 44 11.41 11.31 1.88
C LEU A 44 11.35 11.10 0.37
N THR A 45 11.89 9.98 -0.06
CA THR A 45 11.80 9.48 -1.44
C THR A 45 11.53 7.97 -1.44
N PRO A 46 10.48 7.50 -2.14
CA PRO A 46 10.09 6.10 -2.14
C PRO A 46 10.65 5.32 -3.33
N THR A 47 10.66 3.99 -3.17
CA THR A 47 10.64 2.98 -4.24
C THR A 47 9.31 2.21 -4.20
N ASP A 48 9.22 1.02 -4.79
CA ASP A 48 7.98 0.23 -4.76
C ASP A 48 7.64 -0.27 -3.34
N ARG A 49 8.65 -0.71 -2.54
CA ARG A 49 8.46 -1.33 -1.21
C ARG A 49 9.36 -0.75 -0.13
N ALA A 50 10.18 0.24 -0.48
CA ALA A 50 11.09 0.89 0.44
C ALA A 50 11.06 2.41 0.29
N ALA A 51 11.64 3.12 1.24
CA ALA A 51 11.82 4.58 1.20
C ALA A 51 13.06 4.99 1.96
N MET A 52 13.68 6.08 1.56
CA MET A 52 14.70 6.75 2.35
C MET A 52 14.13 8.06 2.90
N PHE A 53 14.33 8.26 4.20
CA PHE A 53 14.07 9.53 4.90
C PHE A 53 15.37 10.27 5.13
N ARG A 54 15.26 11.59 5.12
CA ARG A 54 16.32 12.52 5.51
C ARG A 54 15.74 13.53 6.50
N PHE A 55 16.26 13.50 7.73
CA PHE A 55 15.87 14.42 8.80
C PHE A 55 17.01 15.40 9.04
N THR A 56 16.75 16.69 8.86
CA THR A 56 17.72 17.76 9.18
C THR A 56 17.32 18.39 10.49
N PHE A 57 18.15 18.18 11.52
CA PHE A 57 17.89 18.60 12.90
C PHE A 57 18.53 19.94 13.24
N PRO A 58 17.97 20.68 14.23
CA PRO A 58 18.68 21.77 14.90
C PRO A 58 19.82 21.23 15.79
N GLU A 59 20.59 22.12 16.40
CA GLU A 59 21.49 21.75 17.48
C GLU A 59 20.71 21.42 18.74
N ASN A 60 20.78 20.16 19.19
CA ASN A 60 20.09 19.69 20.39
C ASN A 60 20.73 18.41 20.94
N GLU A 61 20.85 18.32 22.27
CA GLU A 61 21.27 17.09 22.97
C GLU A 61 20.17 16.01 22.99
N HIS A 62 18.92 16.38 22.64
CA HIS A 62 17.71 15.60 22.75
C HIS A 62 16.89 15.63 21.46
N SER A 63 17.47 15.13 20.39
CA SER A 63 16.82 14.93 19.10
C SER A 63 16.35 13.47 19.01
N TYR A 64 15.08 13.25 18.67
CA TYR A 64 14.49 11.89 18.66
C TYR A 64 13.82 11.59 17.34
N ILE A 65 13.68 10.29 17.04
CA ILE A 65 12.77 9.77 16.03
C ILE A 65 11.83 8.78 16.71
N VAL A 66 10.54 8.97 16.53
CA VAL A 66 9.47 8.10 16.99
C VAL A 66 9.04 7.19 15.85
N VAL A 67 9.04 5.89 16.10
CA VAL A 67 8.48 4.86 15.21
C VAL A 67 7.23 4.31 15.88
N ASP A 68 6.08 4.51 15.27
CA ASP A 68 4.79 4.10 15.77
C ASP A 68 4.27 2.92 14.93
N ALA A 69 4.10 1.75 15.55
CA ALA A 69 3.63 0.54 14.87
C ALA A 69 2.10 0.41 14.86
N LEU A 70 1.39 1.45 15.33
CA LEU A 70 -0.07 1.58 15.33
C LEU A 70 -0.79 0.61 16.28
N ASP A 71 -2.08 0.88 16.48
CA ASP A 71 -3.02 0.09 17.29
C ASP A 71 -3.51 -1.19 16.59
N LYS A 72 -4.30 -1.99 17.28
CA LYS A 72 -4.90 -3.28 16.89
C LYS A 72 -3.93 -4.45 16.80
N GLY A 73 -2.89 -4.42 17.62
CA GLY A 73 -1.87 -5.45 17.70
C GLY A 73 -0.61 -5.07 16.92
N SER A 74 0.47 -4.89 17.67
CA SER A 74 1.75 -4.52 17.07
C SER A 74 2.94 -5.05 17.90
N TYR A 75 4.07 -5.09 17.22
CA TYR A 75 5.36 -5.51 17.77
C TYR A 75 6.45 -4.54 17.33
N ILE A 76 7.38 -4.24 18.21
CA ILE A 76 8.55 -3.43 17.94
C ILE A 76 9.78 -4.00 18.65
N LYS A 77 10.93 -3.95 17.98
CA LYS A 77 12.24 -4.27 18.55
C LYS A 77 13.30 -3.29 18.05
N VAL A 78 14.00 -2.68 19.00
CA VAL A 78 15.17 -1.83 18.75
C VAL A 78 16.43 -2.69 18.87
N ILE A 79 17.32 -2.61 17.90
CA ILE A 79 18.59 -3.33 17.81
C ILE A 79 19.70 -2.27 17.71
N PRO A 80 20.14 -1.67 18.84
CA PRO A 80 21.04 -0.53 18.82
C PRO A 80 22.41 -0.84 18.20
N GLU A 81 22.89 -2.08 18.36
CA GLU A 81 24.16 -2.55 17.81
C GLU A 81 24.20 -2.59 16.28
N GLU A 82 23.01 -2.60 15.64
CA GLU A 82 22.84 -2.55 14.19
C GLU A 82 22.25 -1.21 13.72
N ASN A 83 22.00 -0.26 14.61
CA ASN A 83 21.26 0.98 14.32
C ASN A 83 19.91 0.70 13.64
N LYS A 84 19.19 -0.31 14.09
CA LYS A 84 18.04 -0.91 13.42
C LYS A 84 16.83 -0.99 14.33
N ILE A 85 15.66 -0.85 13.71
CA ILE A 85 14.37 -1.17 14.32
C ILE A 85 13.65 -2.15 13.40
N ILE A 86 13.06 -3.18 13.98
CA ILE A 86 12.12 -4.07 13.28
C ILE A 86 10.78 -4.07 13.99
N GLY A 87 9.71 -4.30 13.27
CA GLY A 87 8.39 -4.40 13.87
C GLY A 87 7.33 -4.84 12.86
N TYR A 88 6.14 -5.09 13.37
CA TYR A 88 4.98 -5.31 12.53
C TYR A 88 3.73 -4.65 13.12
N SER A 89 2.77 -4.37 12.25
CA SER A 89 1.41 -4.00 12.60
C SER A 89 0.42 -5.02 12.04
N THR A 90 -0.60 -5.37 12.81
CA THR A 90 -1.75 -6.15 12.33
C THR A 90 -2.92 -5.26 11.96
N LYS A 91 -2.75 -3.94 12.06
CA LYS A 91 -3.81 -2.96 11.78
C LYS A 91 -4.33 -3.12 10.36
N ASN A 92 -5.62 -3.39 10.24
CA ASN A 92 -6.33 -3.49 8.98
C ASN A 92 -7.79 -3.06 9.18
N SER A 93 -8.52 -2.90 8.07
CA SER A 93 -9.94 -2.53 8.10
C SER A 93 -10.88 -3.72 7.88
N GLY A 94 -10.38 -4.95 8.02
CA GLY A 94 -11.11 -6.21 7.83
C GLY A 94 -10.89 -6.84 6.45
N GLY A 95 -11.47 -8.02 6.28
CA GLY A 95 -11.39 -8.77 5.02
C GLY A 95 -10.07 -9.49 4.78
N VAL A 96 -9.28 -9.73 5.81
CA VAL A 96 -8.01 -10.46 5.76
C VAL A 96 -7.98 -11.60 6.78
N PRO A 97 -7.17 -12.64 6.58
CA PRO A 97 -6.92 -13.69 7.56
C PRO A 97 -6.27 -13.16 8.86
N ASP A 98 -6.44 -13.91 9.96
CA ASP A 98 -5.95 -13.53 11.30
C ASP A 98 -4.43 -13.40 11.38
N ASN A 99 -3.68 -14.04 10.50
CA ASN A 99 -2.23 -13.96 10.44
C ASN A 99 -1.68 -12.77 9.64
N PHE A 100 -2.55 -11.87 9.16
CA PHE A 100 -2.14 -10.67 8.44
C PHE A 100 -1.21 -9.80 9.27
N LYS A 101 -0.07 -9.45 8.69
CA LYS A 101 0.91 -8.55 9.27
C LYS A 101 1.55 -7.69 8.18
N ASN A 102 1.79 -6.44 8.51
CA ASN A 102 2.68 -5.57 7.74
C ASN A 102 3.99 -5.44 8.54
N TYR A 103 4.99 -6.21 8.14
CA TYR A 103 6.33 -6.18 8.70
C TYR A 103 7.09 -4.97 8.18
N PHE A 104 7.97 -4.40 9.00
CA PHE A 104 8.87 -3.35 8.58
C PHE A 104 10.27 -3.51 9.17
N VAL A 105 11.26 -3.01 8.44
CA VAL A 105 12.65 -2.89 8.85
C VAL A 105 13.08 -1.45 8.61
N ILE A 106 13.72 -0.84 9.62
CA ILE A 106 14.25 0.52 9.54
C ILE A 106 15.73 0.50 9.93
N GLU A 107 16.59 1.03 9.07
CA GLU A 107 18.02 1.15 9.31
C GLU A 107 18.42 2.62 9.33
N PHE A 108 19.20 3.02 10.33
CA PHE A 108 19.68 4.39 10.52
C PHE A 108 21.18 4.48 10.22
N ASP A 109 21.60 5.60 9.68
CA ASP A 109 23.02 5.87 9.36
C ASP A 109 23.84 6.33 10.58
N LYS A 110 23.21 6.48 11.76
CA LYS A 110 23.85 6.93 13.00
C LYS A 110 23.51 6.06 14.19
N PRO A 111 24.45 5.87 15.13
CA PRO A 111 24.19 5.16 16.38
C PRO A 111 23.23 5.95 17.28
N PHE A 112 22.43 5.21 18.02
CA PHE A 112 21.48 5.77 18.99
C PHE A 112 22.22 6.21 20.26
N THR A 113 21.86 7.37 20.80
CA THR A 113 22.30 7.87 22.11
C THR A 113 21.23 7.68 23.19
N TYR A 114 20.04 7.28 22.79
CA TYR A 114 18.89 6.98 23.64
C TYR A 114 18.00 5.97 22.94
N GLU A 115 17.49 5.00 23.71
CA GLU A 115 16.48 4.06 23.25
C GLU A 115 15.39 3.86 24.30
N ALA A 116 14.16 3.83 23.84
CA ALA A 116 12.98 3.46 24.62
C ALA A 116 11.96 2.80 23.71
N THR A 117 11.10 1.99 24.30
CA THR A 117 9.88 1.53 23.67
C THR A 117 8.67 2.05 24.42
N PHE A 118 7.54 2.16 23.77
CA PHE A 118 6.28 2.43 24.45
C PHE A 118 5.28 1.31 24.15
N ALA A 119 4.44 1.06 25.13
CA ALA A 119 3.30 0.16 25.00
C ALA A 119 2.08 0.91 25.54
N ASP A 120 1.06 1.05 24.69
CA ASP A 120 -0.17 1.79 24.98
C ASP A 120 0.16 3.25 25.43
N ALA A 121 -0.09 3.59 26.67
CA ALA A 121 0.16 4.95 27.19
C ALA A 121 1.46 5.07 28.03
N SER A 122 2.38 4.10 27.96
CA SER A 122 3.54 4.03 28.86
C SER A 122 4.85 3.94 28.09
N LEU A 123 5.75 4.91 28.31
CA LEU A 123 7.12 4.88 27.83
C LEU A 123 7.99 4.04 28.79
N LYS A 124 8.82 3.16 28.24
CA LYS A 124 9.75 2.29 28.98
C LYS A 124 11.18 2.55 28.47
N GLU A 125 11.89 3.40 29.20
CA GLU A 125 13.29 3.73 28.91
C GLU A 125 14.18 2.51 29.00
N GLY A 126 15.12 2.38 28.06
CA GLY A 126 16.05 1.25 27.96
C GLY A 126 15.40 -0.09 27.54
N ALA A 127 14.08 -0.15 27.44
CA ALA A 127 13.42 -1.35 26.92
C ALA A 127 13.56 -1.39 25.39
N LYS A 128 13.98 -2.57 24.88
CA LYS A 128 14.30 -2.76 23.45
C LYS A 128 13.23 -3.52 22.68
N GLU A 129 12.25 -4.12 23.36
CA GLU A 129 11.26 -4.98 22.70
C GLU A 129 9.90 -4.88 23.41
N GLN A 130 8.83 -4.76 22.65
CA GLN A 130 7.45 -4.72 23.13
C GLN A 130 6.49 -5.41 22.17
N THR A 131 5.45 -6.03 22.73
CA THR A 131 4.28 -6.52 22.02
C THR A 131 3.05 -6.12 22.82
N SER A 132 2.11 -5.42 22.22
CA SER A 132 0.83 -5.02 22.84
C SER A 132 -0.19 -4.65 21.76
N ASP A 133 -1.33 -4.11 22.16
CA ASP A 133 -2.30 -3.55 21.21
C ASP A 133 -1.69 -2.38 20.41
N HIS A 134 -0.96 -1.49 21.07
CA HIS A 134 -0.28 -0.36 20.45
C HIS A 134 1.14 -0.21 21.00
N VAL A 135 2.13 -0.41 20.16
CA VAL A 135 3.54 -0.23 20.53
C VAL A 135 4.30 0.67 19.57
N GLY A 136 5.44 1.15 20.01
CA GLY A 136 6.40 1.85 19.19
C GLY A 136 7.73 2.02 19.87
N ALA A 137 8.65 2.73 19.22
CA ALA A 137 9.97 3.02 19.71
C ALA A 137 10.29 4.50 19.62
N VAL A 138 11.11 4.96 20.55
CA VAL A 138 11.74 6.29 20.54
C VAL A 138 13.24 6.10 20.58
N ILE A 139 13.93 6.54 19.55
CA ILE A 139 15.40 6.54 19.50
C ILE A 139 15.92 7.97 19.48
N GLY A 140 17.05 8.21 20.12
CA GLY A 140 17.62 9.55 20.27
C GLY A 140 18.99 9.72 19.64
N PHE A 141 19.29 10.98 19.36
CA PHE A 141 20.56 11.45 18.80
C PHE A 141 20.98 12.74 19.49
N LYS A 142 22.29 13.00 19.53
CA LYS A 142 22.82 14.32 19.81
C LYS A 142 23.17 14.98 18.49
N THR A 143 22.55 16.10 18.20
CA THR A 143 22.70 16.74 16.89
C THR A 143 23.32 18.13 16.97
N LYS A 144 24.12 18.46 15.96
CA LYS A 144 24.59 19.82 15.68
C LYS A 144 23.61 20.51 14.75
N LYS A 145 23.72 21.83 14.65
CA LYS A 145 22.87 22.60 13.72
C LYS A 145 23.03 22.11 12.28
N GLY A 146 21.91 21.74 11.67
CA GLY A 146 21.87 21.23 10.30
C GLY A 146 22.36 19.78 10.16
N GLU A 147 22.49 19.06 11.27
CA GLU A 147 22.90 17.66 11.21
C GLU A 147 21.82 16.78 10.60
N ILE A 148 22.24 15.90 9.70
CA ILE A 148 21.35 15.01 8.96
C ILE A 148 21.40 13.61 9.56
N VAL A 149 20.24 13.02 9.76
CA VAL A 149 20.03 11.60 10.06
C VAL A 149 19.22 10.99 8.92
N HIS A 150 19.73 9.91 8.34
CA HIS A 150 18.96 9.14 7.35
C HIS A 150 18.32 7.90 7.99
N ALA A 151 17.14 7.56 7.51
CA ALA A 151 16.50 6.29 7.80
C ALA A 151 16.08 5.61 6.49
N LYS A 152 16.55 4.37 6.28
CA LYS A 152 16.07 3.47 5.23
C LYS A 152 14.93 2.65 5.83
N VAL A 153 13.78 2.65 5.18
CA VAL A 153 12.57 1.93 5.63
C VAL A 153 12.15 0.99 4.53
N ALA A 154 11.88 -0.26 4.87
CA ALA A 154 11.23 -1.19 3.94
C ALA A 154 10.13 -1.97 4.65
N SER A 155 9.12 -2.38 3.91
CA SER A 155 8.00 -3.15 4.43
C SER A 155 7.76 -4.43 3.61
N SER A 156 7.06 -5.38 4.24
CA SER A 156 6.64 -6.64 3.62
C SER A 156 5.36 -7.15 4.29
N PHE A 157 4.51 -7.80 3.53
CA PHE A 157 3.38 -8.57 4.07
C PHE A 157 3.73 -10.04 4.35
N ILE A 158 4.98 -10.45 4.06
CA ILE A 158 5.44 -11.83 4.15
C ILE A 158 6.25 -12.08 5.44
N SER A 159 7.34 -11.32 5.64
CA SER A 159 8.24 -11.52 6.79
C SER A 159 9.23 -10.37 6.99
N PHE A 160 9.97 -10.38 8.11
CA PHE A 160 11.12 -9.48 8.33
C PHE A 160 12.24 -9.70 7.30
N ASP A 161 12.53 -10.96 6.96
CA ASP A 161 13.55 -11.29 5.97
C ASP A 161 13.18 -10.76 4.59
N GLN A 162 11.91 -10.86 4.22
CA GLN A 162 11.42 -10.31 2.97
C GLN A 162 11.45 -8.75 2.98
N ALA A 163 11.13 -8.10 4.10
CA ALA A 163 11.30 -6.66 4.23
C ALA A 163 12.77 -6.24 4.06
N ALA A 164 13.71 -7.02 4.61
CA ALA A 164 15.15 -6.79 4.40
C ALA A 164 15.58 -7.01 2.93
N ILE A 165 14.94 -7.94 2.21
CA ILE A 165 15.13 -8.10 0.76
C ILE A 165 14.59 -6.88 0.02
N ASN A 166 13.39 -6.41 0.35
CA ASN A 166 12.78 -5.22 -0.25
C ASN A 166 13.62 -3.94 -0.02
N MET A 167 14.34 -3.86 1.11
CA MET A 167 15.30 -2.78 1.39
C MET A 167 16.38 -2.64 0.29
N LYS A 168 16.73 -3.73 -0.41
CA LYS A 168 17.70 -3.72 -1.50
C LYS A 168 17.27 -2.89 -2.71
N GLU A 169 15.98 -2.53 -2.81
CA GLU A 169 15.50 -1.57 -3.83
C GLU A 169 16.20 -0.21 -3.74
N LEU A 170 16.63 0.19 -2.55
CA LEU A 170 17.37 1.42 -2.34
C LEU A 170 18.85 1.35 -2.81
N GLY A 171 19.37 0.14 -2.98
CA GLY A 171 20.77 -0.08 -3.41
C GLY A 171 21.79 0.63 -2.50
N ASN A 172 22.86 1.07 -3.13
CA ASN A 172 23.90 1.88 -2.49
C ASN A 172 23.74 3.39 -2.79
N ASP A 173 22.57 3.79 -3.25
CA ASP A 173 22.31 5.16 -3.64
C ASP A 173 22.22 6.09 -2.41
N ASN A 174 22.66 7.31 -2.58
CA ASN A 174 22.36 8.38 -1.64
C ASN A 174 20.95 8.92 -1.88
N PHE A 175 20.47 9.74 -0.96
CA PHE A 175 19.12 10.32 -1.00
C PHE A 175 18.82 11.06 -2.32
N ASP A 176 19.72 11.91 -2.77
CA ASP A 176 19.49 12.75 -3.96
C ASP A 176 19.52 11.94 -5.25
N THR A 177 20.32 10.87 -5.30
CA THR A 177 20.31 9.90 -6.41
C THR A 177 18.96 9.15 -6.48
N LEU A 178 18.42 8.74 -5.32
CA LEU A 178 17.09 8.10 -5.27
C LEU A 178 15.97 9.05 -5.72
N VAL A 179 16.02 10.32 -5.30
CA VAL A 179 15.08 11.36 -5.76
C VAL A 179 15.15 11.48 -7.28
N GLN A 180 16.34 11.51 -7.88
CA GLN A 180 16.49 11.60 -9.33
C GLN A 180 15.94 10.34 -10.04
N LYS A 181 16.25 9.14 -9.55
CA LYS A 181 15.70 7.90 -10.08
C LYS A 181 14.17 7.87 -10.04
N GLY A 182 13.58 8.27 -8.91
CA GLY A 182 12.13 8.37 -8.78
C GLY A 182 11.51 9.36 -9.77
N LYS A 183 12.18 10.51 -9.99
CA LYS A 183 11.77 11.49 -11.00
C LYS A 183 11.81 10.89 -12.41
N ASP A 184 12.85 10.15 -12.73
CA ASP A 184 13.03 9.57 -14.07
C ASP A 184 11.96 8.52 -14.35
N VAL A 185 11.64 7.64 -13.37
CA VAL A 185 10.55 6.65 -13.48
C VAL A 185 9.20 7.34 -13.73
N TRP A 186 8.85 8.38 -12.95
CA TRP A 186 7.60 9.08 -13.15
C TRP A 186 7.55 9.85 -14.48
N ASN A 187 8.67 10.44 -14.92
CA ASN A 187 8.75 11.10 -16.22
C ASN A 187 8.57 10.08 -17.35
N GLU A 188 9.16 8.90 -17.28
CA GLU A 188 8.95 7.83 -18.27
C GLU A 188 7.47 7.48 -18.43
N HIS A 189 6.75 7.36 -17.31
CA HIS A 189 5.32 7.03 -17.35
C HIS A 189 4.47 8.20 -17.85
N LEU A 190 4.69 9.42 -17.35
CA LEU A 190 3.86 10.57 -17.65
C LEU A 190 4.15 11.17 -19.04
N SER A 191 5.35 10.98 -19.59
CA SER A 191 5.68 11.41 -20.97
C SER A 191 5.09 10.53 -22.07
N LYS A 192 4.41 9.44 -21.72
CA LYS A 192 3.67 8.63 -22.72
C LYS A 192 2.54 9.40 -23.41
N ILE A 193 2.07 10.48 -22.77
CA ILE A 193 1.07 11.40 -23.37
C ILE A 193 1.61 12.81 -23.22
N GLU A 194 1.87 13.46 -24.35
CA GLU A 194 2.25 14.86 -24.43
C GLU A 194 1.05 15.68 -24.89
N VAL A 195 0.76 16.76 -24.15
CA VAL A 195 -0.39 17.64 -24.43
C VAL A 195 0.11 19.02 -24.81
N GLU A 196 -0.42 19.59 -25.88
CA GLU A 196 -0.10 20.93 -26.35
C GLU A 196 -1.34 21.83 -26.42
N GLY A 197 -1.14 23.14 -26.42
CA GLY A 197 -2.20 24.13 -26.70
C GLY A 197 -3.07 24.51 -25.50
N GLY A 198 -2.71 24.09 -24.28
CA GLY A 198 -3.42 24.45 -23.06
C GLY A 198 -2.76 25.56 -22.26
N ASP A 199 -3.47 26.11 -21.26
CA ASP A 199 -2.91 26.93 -20.22
C ASP A 199 -2.30 26.08 -19.09
N LEU A 200 -1.62 26.72 -18.12
CA LEU A 200 -0.94 26.03 -17.04
C LEU A 200 -1.89 25.20 -16.15
N ASP A 201 -3.12 25.67 -15.93
CA ASP A 201 -4.08 24.98 -15.05
C ASP A 201 -4.69 23.75 -15.77
N GLN A 202 -4.84 23.82 -17.09
CA GLN A 202 -5.22 22.66 -17.90
C GLN A 202 -4.12 21.59 -17.89
N TYR A 203 -2.84 21.96 -18.03
CA TYR A 203 -1.72 21.02 -17.87
C TYR A 203 -1.66 20.40 -16.50
N ARG A 204 -1.80 21.20 -15.43
CA ARG A 204 -1.83 20.69 -14.04
C ARG A 204 -2.98 19.72 -13.84
N THR A 205 -4.16 20.02 -14.33
CA THR A 205 -5.33 19.14 -14.24
C THR A 205 -5.07 17.83 -14.95
N PHE A 206 -4.62 17.88 -16.21
CA PHE A 206 -4.36 16.70 -17.00
C PHE A 206 -3.33 15.77 -16.35
N TYR A 207 -2.14 16.28 -16.03
CA TYR A 207 -1.07 15.46 -15.48
C TYR A 207 -1.34 15.01 -14.03
N SER A 208 -2.09 15.78 -13.24
CA SER A 208 -2.54 15.33 -11.92
C SER A 208 -3.56 14.18 -12.02
N CYS A 209 -4.47 14.23 -12.98
CA CYS A 209 -5.40 13.13 -13.24
C CYS A 209 -4.67 11.91 -13.81
N PHE A 210 -3.75 12.10 -14.73
CA PHE A 210 -2.93 11.02 -15.27
C PHE A 210 -2.08 10.35 -14.16
N TYR A 211 -1.41 11.12 -13.30
CA TYR A 211 -0.71 10.60 -12.14
C TYR A 211 -1.63 9.78 -11.24
N ARG A 212 -2.83 10.30 -10.91
CA ARG A 212 -3.79 9.60 -10.05
C ARG A 212 -4.30 8.29 -10.66
N SER A 213 -4.44 8.20 -11.97
CA SER A 213 -4.85 6.98 -12.64
C SER A 213 -3.82 5.84 -12.53
N LEU A 214 -2.58 6.15 -12.13
CA LEU A 214 -1.49 5.18 -11.94
C LEU A 214 -1.26 4.79 -10.46
N LEU A 215 -2.06 5.32 -9.51
CA LEU A 215 -1.89 5.03 -8.09
C LEU A 215 -2.58 3.74 -7.64
N PHE A 216 -3.60 3.29 -8.37
CA PHE A 216 -4.42 2.12 -8.03
C PHE A 216 -4.75 1.30 -9.28
N PRO A 217 -4.86 -0.04 -9.15
CA PRO A 217 -4.61 -0.86 -7.96
C PRO A 217 -3.14 -0.85 -7.55
N ARG A 218 -2.88 -1.10 -6.26
CA ARG A 218 -1.52 -1.20 -5.72
C ARG A 218 -0.93 -2.58 -5.96
N LYS A 219 0.37 -2.64 -6.21
CA LYS A 219 1.15 -3.88 -6.16
C LYS A 219 1.07 -4.49 -4.74
N PHE A 220 0.63 -5.72 -4.64
CA PHE A 220 0.57 -6.47 -3.39
C PHE A 220 1.45 -7.73 -3.44
N TYR A 221 2.30 -7.81 -4.45
CA TYR A 221 3.32 -8.83 -4.61
C TYR A 221 4.71 -8.29 -4.28
N GLU A 222 5.60 -9.20 -4.01
CA GLU A 222 7.00 -8.93 -3.65
C GLU A 222 7.93 -9.78 -4.51
N ILE A 223 9.21 -9.46 -4.49
CA ILE A 223 10.23 -10.26 -5.20
C ILE A 223 11.08 -10.93 -4.14
N ASN A 224 11.11 -12.26 -4.14
CA ASN A 224 11.86 -13.04 -3.16
C ASN A 224 13.38 -13.03 -3.46
N ALA A 225 14.17 -13.70 -2.60
CA ALA A 225 15.62 -13.74 -2.73
C ALA A 225 16.10 -14.45 -4.02
N GLN A 226 15.25 -15.26 -4.63
CA GLN A 226 15.52 -15.98 -5.90
C GLN A 226 15.13 -15.14 -7.12
N GLY A 227 14.55 -13.96 -6.93
CA GLY A 227 14.04 -13.10 -8.01
C GLY A 227 12.65 -13.50 -8.52
N GLU A 228 11.94 -14.34 -7.77
CA GLU A 228 10.60 -14.82 -8.13
C GLU A 228 9.52 -13.90 -7.55
N VAL A 229 8.43 -13.75 -8.29
CA VAL A 229 7.23 -13.01 -7.86
C VAL A 229 6.46 -13.87 -6.88
N VAL A 230 6.25 -13.35 -5.68
CA VAL A 230 5.51 -13.99 -4.58
C VAL A 230 4.59 -12.99 -3.89
N HIS A 231 3.57 -13.45 -3.22
CA HIS A 231 2.71 -12.59 -2.44
C HIS A 231 2.16 -13.29 -1.19
N TYR A 232 1.83 -12.51 -0.17
CA TYR A 232 0.94 -12.95 0.88
C TYR A 232 -0.49 -12.92 0.34
N SER A 233 -1.21 -14.03 0.43
CA SER A 233 -2.60 -14.07 0.01
C SER A 233 -3.51 -13.39 1.04
N PRO A 234 -4.18 -12.28 0.70
CA PRO A 234 -5.13 -11.63 1.60
C PRO A 234 -6.45 -12.40 1.72
N TYR A 235 -6.55 -13.56 1.07
CA TYR A 235 -7.74 -14.40 1.04
C TYR A 235 -7.62 -15.65 1.92
N ASN A 236 -6.48 -16.33 1.90
CA ASN A 236 -6.24 -17.58 2.65
C ASN A 236 -5.08 -17.50 3.66
N GLY A 237 -4.26 -16.44 3.61
CA GLY A 237 -3.15 -16.21 4.55
C GLY A 237 -1.86 -16.97 4.22
N GLU A 238 -1.77 -17.60 3.06
CA GLU A 238 -0.58 -18.31 2.61
C GLU A 238 0.36 -17.38 1.83
N VAL A 239 1.63 -17.75 1.73
CA VAL A 239 2.58 -17.11 0.82
C VAL A 239 2.64 -17.94 -0.46
N LEU A 240 2.26 -17.34 -1.57
CA LEU A 240 2.04 -18.02 -2.84
C LEU A 240 2.81 -17.34 -3.98
N PRO A 241 3.13 -18.07 -5.04
CA PRO A 241 3.78 -17.51 -6.22
C PRO A 241 2.81 -16.67 -7.07
N GLY A 242 3.36 -15.69 -7.79
CA GLY A 242 2.65 -14.91 -8.80
C GLY A 242 2.21 -13.54 -8.31
N TYR A 243 1.60 -12.80 -9.23
CA TYR A 243 1.14 -11.43 -9.01
C TYR A 243 -0.09 -11.35 -8.10
N MET A 244 -0.17 -10.28 -7.32
CA MET A 244 -1.34 -9.89 -6.57
C MET A 244 -1.43 -8.36 -6.55
N PHE A 245 -2.64 -7.84 -6.70
CA PHE A 245 -2.93 -6.40 -6.64
C PHE A 245 -4.12 -6.15 -5.72
N THR A 246 -4.17 -4.97 -5.12
CA THR A 246 -5.21 -4.61 -4.16
C THR A 246 -5.59 -3.13 -4.22
N ASP A 247 -6.49 -2.73 -3.35
CA ASP A 247 -6.97 -1.35 -3.15
C ASP A 247 -7.62 -0.77 -4.41
N THR A 248 -8.59 -1.51 -4.97
CA THR A 248 -9.41 -1.01 -6.07
C THR A 248 -10.84 -1.53 -6.00
N GLY A 249 -11.78 -0.68 -6.40
CA GLY A 249 -13.18 -1.01 -6.65
C GLY A 249 -13.43 -1.10 -8.15
N PHE A 250 -13.96 -2.22 -8.62
CA PHE A 250 -14.07 -2.48 -10.05
C PHE A 250 -15.26 -1.73 -10.69
N TRP A 251 -16.32 -1.46 -9.93
CA TRP A 251 -17.41 -0.60 -10.40
C TRP A 251 -16.93 0.83 -10.75
N ASP A 252 -15.99 1.37 -9.98
CA ASP A 252 -15.41 2.70 -10.24
C ASP A 252 -14.50 2.71 -11.47
N THR A 253 -13.83 1.59 -11.77
CA THR A 253 -12.64 1.57 -12.64
C THR A 253 -12.85 0.88 -13.97
N PHE A 254 -13.90 0.04 -14.14
CA PHE A 254 -14.09 -0.75 -15.37
C PHE A 254 -14.41 0.10 -16.61
N ARG A 255 -15.05 1.27 -16.43
CA ARG A 255 -15.50 2.11 -17.55
C ARG A 255 -14.37 2.88 -18.23
N SER A 256 -13.34 3.26 -17.48
CA SER A 256 -12.28 4.13 -18.01
C SER A 256 -10.87 3.70 -17.63
N LEU A 257 -10.58 3.44 -16.34
CA LEU A 257 -9.22 3.14 -15.92
C LEU A 257 -8.67 1.87 -16.56
N PHE A 258 -9.36 0.72 -16.46
CA PHE A 258 -8.88 -0.52 -17.06
C PHE A 258 -8.83 -0.49 -18.61
N PRO A 259 -9.81 0.10 -19.32
CA PRO A 259 -9.68 0.38 -20.76
C PRO A 259 -8.47 1.25 -21.11
N PHE A 260 -8.17 2.26 -20.29
CA PHE A 260 -6.97 3.08 -20.45
C PHE A 260 -5.68 2.28 -20.21
N LEU A 261 -5.64 1.43 -19.18
CA LEU A 261 -4.50 0.56 -18.90
C LEU A 261 -4.28 -0.48 -20.02
N ASN A 262 -5.34 -1.00 -20.63
CA ASN A 262 -5.24 -1.86 -21.82
C ASN A 262 -4.52 -1.18 -22.97
N LEU A 263 -4.75 0.12 -23.16
CA LEU A 263 -4.17 0.90 -24.24
C LEU A 263 -2.72 1.33 -23.94
N MET A 264 -2.49 1.90 -22.75
CA MET A 264 -1.25 2.60 -22.43
C MET A 264 -0.24 1.74 -21.67
N PHE A 265 -0.71 0.73 -20.91
CA PHE A 265 0.10 -0.09 -20.02
C PHE A 265 -0.30 -1.58 -20.10
N PRO A 266 -0.34 -2.19 -21.32
CA PRO A 266 -0.86 -3.55 -21.48
C PRO A 266 -0.07 -4.61 -20.72
N SER A 267 1.25 -4.46 -20.56
CA SER A 267 2.08 -5.39 -19.78
C SER A 267 1.74 -5.35 -18.29
N VAL A 268 1.59 -4.16 -17.71
CA VAL A 268 1.18 -4.00 -16.30
C VAL A 268 -0.24 -4.51 -16.10
N ASN A 269 -1.15 -4.24 -17.06
CA ASN A 269 -2.50 -4.78 -16.97
C ASN A 269 -2.54 -6.31 -17.09
N LYS A 270 -1.63 -6.94 -17.86
CA LYS A 270 -1.47 -8.39 -17.86
C LYS A 270 -1.17 -8.93 -16.45
N GLU A 271 -0.22 -8.31 -15.74
CA GLU A 271 0.10 -8.68 -14.36
C GLU A 271 -1.13 -8.55 -13.43
N MET A 272 -1.93 -7.48 -13.61
CA MET A 272 -3.18 -7.28 -12.87
C MET A 272 -4.22 -8.38 -13.17
N GLN A 273 -4.37 -8.78 -14.44
CA GLN A 273 -5.28 -9.86 -14.83
C GLN A 273 -4.83 -11.21 -14.24
N GLU A 274 -3.53 -11.48 -14.22
CA GLU A 274 -2.96 -12.68 -13.57
C GLU A 274 -3.19 -12.64 -12.05
N GLY A 275 -3.06 -11.47 -11.41
CA GLY A 275 -3.41 -11.27 -10.00
C GLY A 275 -4.88 -11.55 -9.69
N LEU A 276 -5.80 -11.21 -10.60
CA LEU A 276 -7.23 -11.56 -10.45
C LEU A 276 -7.47 -13.07 -10.60
N ILE A 277 -6.76 -13.73 -11.50
CA ILE A 277 -6.81 -15.19 -11.61
C ILE A 277 -6.33 -15.86 -10.33
N ASN A 278 -5.23 -15.35 -9.73
CA ASN A 278 -4.76 -15.82 -8.43
C ASN A 278 -5.78 -15.58 -7.34
N THR A 279 -6.44 -14.41 -7.31
CA THR A 279 -7.55 -14.14 -6.38
C THR A 279 -8.66 -15.20 -6.49
N TYR A 280 -9.05 -15.58 -7.71
CA TYR A 280 -10.04 -16.64 -7.90
C TYR A 280 -9.54 -17.99 -7.39
N LYS A 281 -8.29 -18.38 -7.70
CA LYS A 281 -7.69 -19.64 -7.22
C LYS A 281 -7.66 -19.73 -5.69
N GLU A 282 -7.43 -18.61 -5.02
CA GLU A 282 -7.22 -18.54 -3.57
C GLU A 282 -8.51 -18.34 -2.77
N SER A 283 -9.52 -17.70 -3.35
CA SER A 283 -10.79 -17.38 -2.67
C SER A 283 -12.01 -18.07 -3.28
N GLY A 284 -11.92 -18.60 -4.49
CA GLY A 284 -13.05 -19.14 -5.26
C GLY A 284 -13.84 -18.06 -6.02
N PHE A 285 -13.51 -16.77 -5.91
CA PHE A 285 -14.26 -15.68 -6.54
C PHE A 285 -13.37 -14.57 -7.06
N PHE A 286 -13.80 -13.91 -8.15
CA PHE A 286 -13.26 -12.60 -8.49
C PHE A 286 -13.86 -11.53 -7.56
N PRO A 287 -13.07 -10.51 -7.15
CA PRO A 287 -13.55 -9.50 -6.20
C PRO A 287 -14.37 -8.40 -6.90
N GLU A 288 -15.27 -7.76 -6.16
CA GLU A 288 -15.89 -6.48 -6.57
C GLU A 288 -15.17 -5.27 -5.98
N TRP A 289 -14.59 -5.46 -4.81
CA TRP A 289 -13.63 -4.56 -4.19
C TRP A 289 -12.59 -5.40 -3.46
N ALA A 290 -11.31 -5.13 -3.73
CA ALA A 290 -10.17 -5.70 -3.00
C ALA A 290 -9.52 -4.60 -2.14
N SER A 291 -9.37 -4.86 -0.79
CA SER A 291 -8.66 -3.92 0.10
C SER A 291 -8.37 -4.55 1.49
N PRO A 292 -7.27 -5.30 1.67
CA PRO A 292 -6.56 -6.03 0.63
C PRO A 292 -7.30 -7.25 0.11
N GLY A 293 -8.14 -7.93 0.91
CA GLY A 293 -9.01 -9.02 0.48
C GLY A 293 -10.40 -8.55 0.03
N HIS A 294 -11.35 -9.48 -0.06
CA HIS A 294 -12.73 -9.15 -0.45
C HIS A 294 -13.38 -8.16 0.51
N ARG A 295 -14.02 -7.13 -0.06
CA ARG A 295 -14.80 -6.14 0.71
C ARG A 295 -16.29 -6.27 0.37
N GLY A 296 -17.13 -6.25 1.40
CA GLY A 296 -18.58 -6.34 1.28
C GLY A 296 -19.26 -5.02 0.86
N CYS A 297 -18.75 -4.38 -0.19
CA CYS A 297 -19.29 -3.15 -0.74
C CYS A 297 -19.24 -3.17 -2.26
N MET A 298 -19.84 -2.18 -2.91
CA MET A 298 -19.99 -2.03 -4.35
C MET A 298 -21.06 -2.95 -4.96
N VAL A 299 -21.41 -2.62 -6.16
CA VAL A 299 -22.47 -3.25 -6.95
C VAL A 299 -21.90 -3.96 -8.17
N GLY A 300 -22.65 -4.91 -8.70
CA GLY A 300 -22.36 -5.58 -9.96
C GLY A 300 -21.31 -6.67 -9.88
N ASN A 301 -20.83 -7.09 -11.04
CA ASN A 301 -19.75 -8.04 -11.25
C ASN A 301 -18.75 -7.44 -12.25
N ASN A 302 -18.19 -6.30 -11.88
CA ASN A 302 -17.43 -5.45 -12.79
C ASN A 302 -15.99 -5.94 -12.98
N SER A 303 -15.48 -6.79 -12.07
CA SER A 303 -14.25 -7.53 -12.31
C SER A 303 -14.34 -8.43 -13.55
N ALA A 304 -15.51 -9.04 -13.78
CA ALA A 304 -15.76 -9.80 -15.01
C ALA A 304 -15.64 -8.92 -16.26
N SER A 305 -16.17 -7.69 -16.20
CA SER A 305 -16.11 -6.75 -17.32
C SER A 305 -14.67 -6.40 -17.69
N ILE A 306 -13.78 -6.14 -16.71
CA ILE A 306 -12.39 -5.80 -16.99
C ILE A 306 -11.58 -6.98 -17.50
N LEU A 307 -11.87 -8.19 -17.03
CA LEU A 307 -11.22 -9.42 -17.50
C LEU A 307 -11.57 -9.71 -18.97
N VAL A 308 -12.84 -9.59 -19.32
CA VAL A 308 -13.30 -9.81 -20.70
C VAL A 308 -12.82 -8.70 -21.63
N ASP A 309 -12.87 -7.44 -21.21
CA ASP A 309 -12.38 -6.30 -21.99
C ASP A 309 -10.88 -6.43 -22.29
N ALA A 310 -10.07 -6.82 -21.30
CA ALA A 310 -8.64 -7.05 -21.48
C ALA A 310 -8.38 -8.17 -22.50
N TYR A 311 -9.07 -9.31 -22.36
CA TYR A 311 -8.96 -10.42 -23.30
C TYR A 311 -9.32 -10.04 -24.72
N MET A 312 -10.46 -9.33 -24.92
CA MET A 312 -10.93 -8.89 -26.22
C MET A 312 -9.99 -7.88 -26.88
N LYS A 313 -9.24 -7.12 -26.09
CA LYS A 313 -8.21 -6.17 -26.55
C LYS A 313 -6.82 -6.78 -26.72
N GLY A 314 -6.70 -8.08 -26.56
CA GLY A 314 -5.47 -8.82 -26.81
C GLY A 314 -4.49 -8.89 -25.65
N VAL A 315 -4.89 -8.50 -24.44
CA VAL A 315 -4.12 -8.77 -23.21
C VAL A 315 -4.28 -10.25 -22.86
N LYS A 316 -3.28 -11.04 -23.22
CA LYS A 316 -3.31 -12.49 -23.05
C LYS A 316 -2.80 -12.88 -21.67
N VAL A 317 -3.62 -13.61 -20.92
CA VAL A 317 -3.24 -14.28 -19.67
C VAL A 317 -2.83 -15.71 -19.94
N ASP A 318 -1.99 -16.26 -19.06
CA ASP A 318 -1.44 -17.61 -19.28
C ASP A 318 -2.46 -18.71 -18.94
N ASP A 319 -3.41 -18.45 -18.02
CA ASP A 319 -4.41 -19.43 -17.55
C ASP A 319 -5.85 -18.97 -17.92
N LEU A 320 -6.13 -18.99 -19.21
CA LEU A 320 -7.44 -18.60 -19.73
C LEU A 320 -8.56 -19.54 -19.28
N GLU A 321 -8.27 -20.82 -19.05
CA GLU A 321 -9.27 -21.80 -18.61
C GLU A 321 -9.76 -21.48 -17.20
N THR A 322 -8.86 -21.16 -16.27
CA THR A 322 -9.20 -20.74 -14.92
C THR A 322 -9.98 -19.43 -14.91
N LEU A 323 -9.56 -18.46 -15.75
CA LEU A 323 -10.31 -17.21 -15.92
C LEU A 323 -11.76 -17.50 -16.34
N TYR A 324 -11.98 -18.30 -17.37
CA TYR A 324 -13.32 -18.63 -17.85
C TYR A 324 -14.15 -19.36 -16.78
N LYS A 325 -13.57 -20.35 -16.11
CA LYS A 325 -14.24 -21.06 -14.99
C LYS A 325 -14.67 -20.10 -13.88
N GLY A 326 -13.82 -19.16 -13.52
CA GLY A 326 -14.10 -18.15 -12.48
C GLY A 326 -15.23 -17.20 -12.88
N LEU A 327 -15.28 -16.80 -14.15
CA LEU A 327 -16.39 -15.99 -14.68
C LEU A 327 -17.73 -16.73 -14.58
N ILE A 328 -17.80 -17.99 -15.04
CA ILE A 328 -19.01 -18.81 -14.94
C ILE A 328 -19.37 -19.05 -13.48
N HIS A 329 -18.41 -19.41 -12.63
CA HIS A 329 -18.65 -19.64 -11.21
C HIS A 329 -19.33 -18.44 -10.53
N GLY A 330 -18.88 -17.21 -10.83
CA GLY A 330 -19.45 -15.98 -10.29
C GLY A 330 -20.90 -15.71 -10.74
N THR A 331 -21.36 -16.27 -11.86
CA THR A 331 -22.75 -16.14 -12.33
C THR A 331 -23.74 -17.12 -11.68
N GLU A 332 -23.23 -18.16 -11.02
CA GLU A 332 -24.01 -19.28 -10.46
C GLU A 332 -23.87 -19.40 -8.93
N ASN A 333 -23.03 -18.55 -8.32
CA ASN A 333 -22.72 -18.66 -6.90
C ASN A 333 -22.61 -17.28 -6.25
N VAL A 334 -22.70 -17.29 -4.92
CA VAL A 334 -22.47 -16.15 -4.03
C VAL A 334 -21.39 -16.51 -3.03
N HIS A 335 -20.46 -15.61 -2.80
CA HIS A 335 -19.42 -15.84 -1.79
C HIS A 335 -20.02 -15.98 -0.39
N PRO A 336 -19.66 -17.02 0.39
CA PRO A 336 -20.37 -17.37 1.62
C PRO A 336 -20.30 -16.32 2.73
N LYS A 337 -19.26 -15.46 2.71
CA LYS A 337 -19.03 -14.42 3.73
C LYS A 337 -19.19 -12.99 3.21
N VAL A 338 -19.17 -12.77 1.90
CA VAL A 338 -19.15 -11.45 1.27
C VAL A 338 -20.22 -11.39 0.19
N SER A 339 -21.43 -10.97 0.58
CA SER A 339 -22.63 -11.04 -0.25
C SER A 339 -22.60 -10.20 -1.54
N SER A 340 -21.71 -9.21 -1.64
CA SER A 340 -21.50 -8.42 -2.87
C SER A 340 -20.60 -9.12 -3.90
N THR A 341 -20.03 -10.29 -3.55
CA THR A 341 -19.15 -11.07 -4.42
C THR A 341 -19.90 -12.28 -4.95
N GLY A 342 -19.90 -12.49 -6.26
CA GLY A 342 -20.80 -13.40 -6.96
C GLY A 342 -22.15 -12.75 -7.26
N ARG A 343 -23.19 -13.52 -7.54
CA ARG A 343 -24.51 -13.03 -7.97
C ARG A 343 -25.63 -13.43 -7.03
N LEU A 344 -26.07 -12.51 -6.18
CA LEU A 344 -27.31 -12.68 -5.40
C LEU A 344 -28.51 -12.78 -6.36
N GLY A 345 -29.39 -13.79 -6.12
CA GLY A 345 -30.58 -14.03 -6.94
C GLY A 345 -30.29 -14.71 -8.28
N HIS A 346 -29.09 -15.23 -8.47
CA HIS A 346 -28.70 -15.96 -9.68
C HIS A 346 -29.64 -17.10 -10.00
N GLU A 347 -30.21 -17.79 -9.01
CA GLU A 347 -31.18 -18.88 -9.15
C GLU A 347 -32.48 -18.42 -9.81
N TYR A 348 -32.90 -17.19 -9.60
CA TYR A 348 -34.06 -16.58 -10.28
C TYR A 348 -33.67 -16.09 -11.67
N TYR A 349 -32.55 -15.33 -11.74
CA TYR A 349 -32.08 -14.77 -13.01
C TYR A 349 -31.79 -15.85 -14.05
N ASN A 350 -31.07 -16.91 -13.67
CA ASN A 350 -30.73 -18.01 -14.57
C ASN A 350 -31.97 -18.81 -15.07
N LYS A 351 -33.05 -18.80 -14.27
CA LYS A 351 -34.30 -19.48 -14.64
C LYS A 351 -35.28 -18.59 -15.41
N LEU A 352 -35.41 -17.33 -15.00
CA LEU A 352 -36.45 -16.42 -15.46
C LEU A 352 -35.97 -15.32 -16.41
N GLY A 353 -34.64 -15.05 -16.44
CA GLY A 353 -34.03 -13.92 -17.14
C GLY A 353 -34.16 -12.60 -16.38
N TYR A 354 -34.70 -12.62 -15.15
CA TYR A 354 -34.78 -11.47 -14.25
C TYR A 354 -34.92 -11.92 -12.80
N VAL A 355 -34.69 -10.99 -11.86
CA VAL A 355 -34.93 -11.22 -10.43
C VAL A 355 -36.25 -10.55 -10.06
N PRO A 356 -37.28 -11.29 -9.58
CA PRO A 356 -38.58 -10.73 -9.18
C PRO A 356 -38.42 -9.74 -8.00
N TYR A 357 -39.14 -8.63 -8.03
CA TYR A 357 -39.05 -7.57 -7.00
C TYR A 357 -39.56 -7.99 -5.62
N ASP A 358 -40.46 -8.96 -5.58
CA ASP A 358 -41.08 -9.48 -4.36
C ASP A 358 -40.24 -10.57 -3.66
N VAL A 359 -39.15 -10.98 -4.29
CA VAL A 359 -38.22 -11.94 -3.70
C VAL A 359 -37.31 -11.25 -2.71
N LYS A 360 -37.39 -11.65 -1.45
CA LYS A 360 -36.48 -11.15 -0.40
C LYS A 360 -35.15 -11.89 -0.48
N ILE A 361 -34.27 -11.41 -1.34
CA ILE A 361 -32.88 -11.91 -1.43
C ILE A 361 -32.08 -11.39 -0.27
N ASN A 362 -32.04 -10.08 -0.10
CA ASN A 362 -31.57 -9.31 1.04
C ASN A 362 -31.83 -7.80 0.78
N GLU A 363 -31.43 -6.94 1.70
CA GLU A 363 -31.54 -5.48 1.56
C GLU A 363 -30.69 -4.89 0.41
N ASN A 364 -29.75 -5.67 -0.11
CA ASN A 364 -28.86 -5.30 -1.21
C ASN A 364 -29.29 -5.95 -2.56
N ALA A 365 -30.53 -6.41 -2.68
CA ALA A 365 -31.01 -7.10 -3.90
C ALA A 365 -30.85 -6.26 -5.18
N ALA A 366 -30.93 -4.94 -5.10
CA ALA A 366 -30.69 -4.05 -6.24
C ALA A 366 -29.31 -4.24 -6.89
N ARG A 367 -28.30 -4.66 -6.11
CA ARG A 367 -26.94 -4.95 -6.61
C ARG A 367 -26.86 -6.21 -7.47
N THR A 368 -27.91 -6.99 -7.49
CA THR A 368 -27.99 -8.25 -8.25
C THR A 368 -28.33 -8.00 -9.73
N LEU A 369 -28.95 -6.86 -10.02
CA LEU A 369 -29.47 -6.54 -11.37
C LEU A 369 -28.42 -5.90 -12.29
N GLU A 370 -27.31 -5.43 -11.79
CA GLU A 370 -26.18 -4.94 -12.56
C GLU A 370 -25.23 -6.08 -12.96
#